data_789bf138488f1db316345dd2f6adee47
#
_entry.id   789bf138488f1db316345dd2f6adee47
#
_cell.length_a   1.000
_cell.length_b   1.000
_cell.length_c   1.000
_cell.angle_alpha   90.00
_cell.angle_beta   90.00
_cell.angle_gamma   90.00
#
_symmetry.space_group_name_H-M   'P 1'
#
loop_
_entity.id
_entity.type
_entity.pdbx_description
1 polymer ?
#
loop_
_entity_poly.entity_id
_entity_poly.type
_entity_poly.pdbx_seq_one_letter_code
_entity_poly.pdbx_strand_id
1 'polypeptide(L)'
;MKNRLLYIILIPVVATIIVACNNPFAPRLADGLSSDQIISDQKTVAGVFSNFCYAYNFKDTLVYSNLLDRDFTFTYYDFENGDKSSWDKEMDMNKTNKLFQNAYKIELVWNDIWSEVEYTQGDTLLMNVNRRFTLTVYYSPTVYDYAFGNAFFKLRRFQPETPWKIFYWDDQSA
;
A
#
# COMPACT_ATOMS: atom_id res chain seq x y z
N MET A 1 2.57 66.55 -16.25
CA MET A 1 1.71 66.10 -15.12
C MET A 1 0.90 64.84 -15.40
N LYS A 2 0.55 64.50 -16.65
CA LYS A 2 -0.24 63.29 -16.99
C LYS A 2 0.46 61.96 -16.68
N ASN A 3 1.77 61.86 -16.85
CA ASN A 3 2.48 60.59 -16.61
C ASN A 3 2.69 60.23 -15.14
N ARG A 4 2.72 61.21 -14.25
CA ARG A 4 2.86 60.94 -12.80
C ARG A 4 1.60 60.33 -12.19
N LEU A 5 0.43 60.72 -12.70
CA LEU A 5 -0.85 60.17 -12.22
C LEU A 5 -1.02 58.72 -12.63
N LEU A 6 -0.50 58.33 -13.80
CA LEU A 6 -0.53 56.95 -14.32
C LEU A 6 0.29 55.98 -13.43
N TYR A 7 1.46 56.41 -12.96
CA TYR A 7 2.31 55.60 -12.07
C TYR A 7 1.70 55.44 -10.68
N ILE A 8 0.98 56.45 -10.16
CA ILE A 8 0.33 56.39 -8.84
C ILE A 8 -0.81 55.39 -8.84
N ILE A 9 -1.51 55.16 -9.96
CA ILE A 9 -2.60 54.19 -10.07
C ILE A 9 -2.03 52.80 -10.42
N LEU A 10 -0.94 52.69 -11.15
CA LEU A 10 -0.37 51.39 -11.55
C LEU A 10 0.27 50.63 -10.37
N ILE A 11 0.94 51.36 -9.46
CA ILE A 11 1.62 50.77 -8.31
C ILE A 11 0.69 50.01 -7.38
N PRO A 12 -0.48 50.54 -6.95
CA PRO A 12 -1.39 49.77 -6.07
C PRO A 12 -2.08 48.58 -6.77
N VAL A 13 -2.28 48.64 -8.11
CA VAL A 13 -2.85 47.55 -8.88
C VAL A 13 -1.85 46.38 -8.99
N VAL A 14 -0.57 46.63 -9.18
CA VAL A 14 0.49 45.61 -9.19
C VAL A 14 0.69 45.04 -7.80
N ALA A 15 0.62 45.82 -6.73
CA ALA A 15 0.74 45.37 -5.36
C ALA A 15 -0.43 44.44 -4.92
N THR A 16 -1.64 44.67 -5.43
CA THR A 16 -2.80 43.81 -5.13
C THR A 16 -2.71 42.47 -5.85
N ILE A 17 -2.06 42.36 -7.00
CA ILE A 17 -1.88 41.10 -7.72
C ILE A 17 -0.90 40.17 -6.99
N ILE A 18 0.10 40.72 -6.31
CA ILE A 18 1.10 39.91 -5.59
C ILE A 18 0.54 39.28 -4.30
N VAL A 19 -0.45 39.93 -3.67
CA VAL A 19 -1.12 39.42 -2.46
C VAL A 19 -2.17 38.34 -2.78
N ALA A 20 -2.66 38.26 -4.03
CA ALA A 20 -3.68 37.29 -4.43
C ALA A 20 -3.17 35.85 -4.60
N CYS A 21 -1.87 35.60 -4.51
CA CYS A 21 -1.31 34.26 -4.59
C CYS A 21 -1.40 33.44 -3.29
N ASN A 22 -1.79 34.04 -2.18
CA ASN A 22 -2.11 33.32 -0.95
C ASN A 22 -3.62 33.11 -0.86
N ASN A 23 -4.12 32.00 -1.32
CA ASN A 23 -5.51 31.63 -1.13
C ASN A 23 -5.76 31.32 0.37
N PRO A 24 -6.46 32.21 1.14
CA PRO A 24 -6.71 31.99 2.56
C PRO A 24 -7.66 30.80 2.83
N PHE A 25 -8.30 30.28 1.78
CA PHE A 25 -9.19 29.10 1.82
C PHE A 25 -8.54 27.84 1.24
N ALA A 26 -7.27 27.93 0.80
CA ALA A 26 -6.56 26.70 0.45
C ALA A 26 -6.49 25.84 1.70
N PRO A 27 -6.98 24.59 1.67
CA PRO A 27 -6.76 23.68 2.77
C PRO A 27 -5.25 23.61 3.00
N ARG A 28 -4.81 23.89 4.24
CA ARG A 28 -3.41 23.68 4.58
C ARG A 28 -3.12 22.22 4.27
N LEU A 29 -2.26 21.97 3.33
CA LEU A 29 -1.57 20.67 3.24
C LEU A 29 -1.01 20.46 4.64
N ALA A 30 -1.40 19.36 5.28
CA ALA A 30 -0.89 19.02 6.59
C ALA A 30 0.63 19.06 6.52
N ASP A 31 1.25 20.03 7.20
CA ASP A 31 2.69 20.16 7.24
C ASP A 31 3.24 18.84 7.80
N GLY A 32 3.86 18.02 6.95
CA GLY A 32 4.57 16.83 7.39
C GLY A 32 4.25 15.51 6.71
N LEU A 33 3.31 15.44 5.76
CA LEU A 33 3.20 14.25 4.91
C LEU A 33 3.85 14.54 3.56
N SER A 34 5.18 14.42 3.49
CA SER A 34 5.84 14.20 2.21
C SER A 34 5.28 12.89 1.61
N SER A 35 5.12 12.82 0.31
CA SER A 35 4.76 11.57 -0.39
C SER A 35 5.64 10.39 0.03
N ASP A 36 6.84 10.66 0.50
CA ASP A 36 7.81 9.69 1.03
C ASP A 36 7.41 9.07 2.39
N GLN A 37 6.43 9.66 3.11
CA GLN A 37 5.92 9.13 4.38
C GLN A 37 4.70 8.20 4.22
N ILE A 38 4.09 8.15 3.04
CA ILE A 38 2.93 7.28 2.79
C ILE A 38 3.39 5.82 2.62
N ILE A 39 4.57 5.61 2.04
CA ILE A 39 5.18 4.30 1.83
C ILE A 39 6.30 4.11 2.86
N SER A 40 6.18 3.07 3.67
CA SER A 40 7.18 2.68 4.67
C SER A 40 8.45 2.12 4.01
N ASP A 41 9.60 2.27 4.68
CA ASP A 41 10.88 1.64 4.30
C ASP A 41 10.92 0.12 4.56
N GLN A 42 9.84 -0.48 5.07
CA GLN A 42 9.68 -1.90 5.37
C GLN A 42 10.66 -2.45 6.43
N LYS A 43 11.29 -1.61 7.23
CA LYS A 43 12.16 -2.06 8.33
C LYS A 43 11.39 -2.65 9.51
N THR A 44 10.09 -2.42 9.57
CA THR A 44 9.19 -3.01 10.55
C THR A 44 8.13 -3.87 9.85
N VAL A 45 7.64 -4.88 10.56
CA VAL A 45 6.53 -5.74 10.07
C VAL A 45 5.27 -4.90 9.84
N ALA A 46 4.96 -3.97 10.74
CA ALA A 46 3.86 -3.05 10.57
C ALA A 46 3.98 -2.22 9.27
N GLY A 47 5.20 -1.77 8.93
CA GLY A 47 5.48 -1.06 7.69
C GLY A 47 5.24 -1.89 6.43
N VAL A 48 5.56 -3.20 6.46
CA VAL A 48 5.25 -4.13 5.36
C VAL A 48 3.74 -4.21 5.13
N PHE A 49 2.95 -4.40 6.20
CA PHE A 49 1.48 -4.49 6.08
C PHE A 49 0.82 -3.16 5.73
N SER A 50 1.41 -2.04 6.15
CA SER A 50 0.98 -0.70 5.71
C SER A 50 1.15 -0.54 4.19
N ASN A 51 2.34 -0.90 3.66
CA ASN A 51 2.61 -0.87 2.22
C ASN A 51 1.72 -1.86 1.46
N PHE A 52 1.43 -3.02 2.04
CA PHE A 52 0.53 -4.00 1.43
C PHE A 52 -0.89 -3.41 1.27
N CYS A 53 -1.42 -2.82 2.35
CA CYS A 53 -2.70 -2.13 2.32
C CYS A 53 -2.71 -0.99 1.29
N TYR A 54 -1.65 -0.18 1.26
CA TYR A 54 -1.47 0.87 0.26
C TYR A 54 -1.51 0.30 -1.17
N ALA A 55 -0.71 -0.74 -1.44
CA ALA A 55 -0.60 -1.33 -2.76
C ALA A 55 -1.95 -1.82 -3.32
N TYR A 56 -2.75 -2.46 -2.49
CA TYR A 56 -4.08 -2.93 -2.87
C TYR A 56 -5.08 -1.79 -3.05
N ASN A 57 -5.15 -0.87 -2.08
CA ASN A 57 -6.14 0.22 -2.10
C ASN A 57 -5.89 1.23 -3.23
N PHE A 58 -4.61 1.44 -3.59
CA PHE A 58 -4.22 2.32 -4.69
C PHE A 58 -3.85 1.57 -5.98
N LYS A 59 -3.93 0.24 -5.97
CA LYS A 59 -3.64 -0.62 -7.12
C LYS A 59 -2.22 -0.43 -7.65
N ASP A 60 -1.25 -0.26 -6.73
CA ASP A 60 0.16 -0.02 -7.04
C ASP A 60 0.94 -1.33 -7.11
N THR A 61 1.16 -1.81 -8.33
CA THR A 61 1.88 -3.06 -8.59
C THR A 61 3.37 -2.98 -8.26
N LEU A 62 3.99 -1.79 -8.29
CA LEU A 62 5.39 -1.63 -7.96
C LEU A 62 5.60 -1.75 -6.44
N VAL A 63 4.78 -1.07 -5.65
CA VAL A 63 4.80 -1.21 -4.19
C VAL A 63 4.51 -2.66 -3.81
N TYR A 64 3.51 -3.30 -4.42
CA TYR A 64 3.19 -4.71 -4.17
C TYR A 64 4.38 -5.63 -4.49
N SER A 65 4.97 -5.50 -5.68
CA SER A 65 6.13 -6.30 -6.09
C SER A 65 7.32 -6.16 -5.14
N ASN A 66 7.51 -4.96 -4.57
CA ASN A 66 8.57 -4.68 -3.61
C ASN A 66 8.35 -5.32 -2.23
N LEU A 67 7.13 -5.71 -1.88
CA LEU A 67 6.86 -6.47 -0.66
C LEU A 67 7.33 -7.91 -0.77
N LEU A 68 7.22 -8.48 -1.98
CA LEU A 68 7.44 -9.90 -2.21
C LEU A 68 8.93 -10.21 -2.41
N ASP A 69 9.37 -11.25 -1.74
CA ASP A 69 10.70 -11.82 -1.97
C ASP A 69 10.80 -12.44 -3.38
N ARG A 70 12.03 -12.66 -3.87
CA ARG A 70 12.27 -13.35 -5.14
C ARG A 70 11.77 -14.81 -5.12
N ASP A 71 11.88 -15.46 -3.95
CA ASP A 71 11.49 -16.86 -3.74
C ASP A 71 10.07 -16.97 -3.13
N PHE A 72 9.22 -15.95 -3.39
CA PHE A 72 7.86 -15.90 -2.86
C PHE A 72 7.01 -17.07 -3.35
N THR A 73 6.23 -17.62 -2.42
CA THR A 73 5.20 -18.64 -2.71
C THR A 73 3.89 -18.24 -2.05
N PHE A 74 2.83 -18.24 -2.83
CA PHE A 74 1.45 -18.14 -2.36
C PHE A 74 0.85 -19.54 -2.32
N THR A 75 0.07 -19.83 -1.26
CA THR A 75 -0.64 -21.10 -1.09
C THR A 75 -2.08 -20.81 -0.71
N TYR A 76 -3.01 -21.61 -1.19
CA TYR A 76 -4.44 -21.52 -0.88
C TYR A 76 -5.07 -22.91 -0.92
N TYR A 77 -6.25 -23.05 -0.34
CA TYR A 77 -7.03 -24.27 -0.44
C TYR A 77 -7.92 -24.23 -1.69
N ASP A 78 -7.74 -25.17 -2.58
CA ASP A 78 -8.55 -25.33 -3.79
C ASP A 78 -9.76 -26.22 -3.47
N PHE A 79 -10.91 -25.61 -3.28
CA PHE A 79 -12.14 -26.30 -2.94
C PHE A 79 -12.66 -27.21 -4.05
N GLU A 80 -12.31 -26.94 -5.31
CA GLU A 80 -12.71 -27.77 -6.45
C GLU A 80 -11.95 -29.09 -6.47
N ASN A 81 -10.66 -29.04 -6.17
CA ASN A 81 -9.80 -30.23 -6.13
C ASN A 81 -9.66 -30.87 -4.74
N GLY A 82 -10.07 -30.14 -3.69
CA GLY A 82 -10.02 -30.61 -2.31
C GLY A 82 -8.61 -30.68 -1.73
N ASP A 83 -7.65 -29.91 -2.24
CA ASP A 83 -6.25 -29.92 -1.85
C ASP A 83 -5.65 -28.52 -1.84
N LYS A 84 -4.44 -28.36 -1.28
CA LYS A 84 -3.68 -27.11 -1.34
C LYS A 84 -3.02 -26.95 -2.70
N SER A 85 -3.21 -25.78 -3.27
CA SER A 85 -2.54 -25.32 -4.48
C SER A 85 -1.61 -24.16 -4.18
N SER A 86 -0.59 -23.95 -5.01
CA SER A 86 0.35 -22.86 -4.83
C SER A 86 0.84 -22.32 -6.16
N TRP A 87 1.36 -21.08 -6.12
CA TRP A 87 2.05 -20.43 -7.23
C TRP A 87 3.20 -19.56 -6.74
N ASP A 88 4.08 -19.22 -7.65
CA ASP A 88 5.26 -18.39 -7.42
C ASP A 88 4.95 -16.88 -7.55
N LYS A 89 5.98 -16.06 -7.35
CA LYS A 89 5.89 -14.60 -7.46
C LYS A 89 5.40 -14.14 -8.83
N GLU A 90 5.86 -14.77 -9.93
CA GLU A 90 5.49 -14.33 -11.27
C GLU A 90 3.99 -14.53 -11.52
N MET A 91 3.48 -15.69 -11.18
CA MET A 91 2.05 -15.98 -11.30
C MET A 91 1.22 -15.07 -10.39
N ASP A 92 1.68 -14.83 -9.17
CA ASP A 92 1.00 -13.94 -8.20
C ASP A 92 0.93 -12.51 -8.73
N MET A 93 2.03 -11.97 -9.23
CA MET A 93 2.07 -10.65 -9.86
C MET A 93 1.13 -10.54 -11.06
N ASN A 94 1.06 -11.58 -11.89
CA ASN A 94 0.15 -11.62 -13.03
C ASN A 94 -1.32 -11.59 -12.59
N LYS A 95 -1.69 -12.37 -11.56
CA LYS A 95 -3.05 -12.41 -11.01
C LYS A 95 -3.43 -11.08 -10.35
N THR A 96 -2.54 -10.55 -9.51
CA THR A 96 -2.75 -9.27 -8.82
C THR A 96 -2.83 -8.10 -9.79
N ASN A 97 -1.99 -8.06 -10.82
CA ASN A 97 -2.07 -7.03 -11.85
C ASN A 97 -3.41 -7.07 -12.61
N LYS A 98 -3.89 -8.26 -12.96
CA LYS A 98 -5.22 -8.41 -13.58
C LYS A 98 -6.34 -7.95 -12.64
N LEU A 99 -6.25 -8.28 -11.35
CA LEU A 99 -7.20 -7.79 -10.35
C LEU A 99 -7.20 -6.27 -10.30
N PHE A 100 -6.02 -5.64 -10.21
CA PHE A 100 -5.88 -4.19 -10.14
C PHE A 100 -6.40 -3.46 -11.38
N GLN A 101 -6.22 -4.06 -12.57
CA GLN A 101 -6.74 -3.50 -13.83
C GLN A 101 -8.26 -3.59 -13.94
N ASN A 102 -8.85 -4.68 -13.46
CA ASN A 102 -10.29 -4.94 -13.63
C ASN A 102 -11.14 -4.37 -12.48
N ALA A 103 -10.57 -4.13 -11.32
CA ALA A 103 -11.30 -3.56 -10.19
C ALA A 103 -11.54 -2.06 -10.39
N TYR A 104 -12.77 -1.62 -10.19
CA TYR A 104 -13.11 -0.20 -10.05
C TYR A 104 -12.44 0.38 -8.81
N LYS A 105 -12.56 -0.31 -7.66
CA LYS A 105 -11.97 0.06 -6.37
C LYS A 105 -11.64 -1.21 -5.59
N ILE A 106 -10.60 -1.14 -4.77
CA ILE A 106 -10.26 -2.20 -3.81
C ILE A 106 -10.16 -1.57 -2.42
N GLU A 107 -10.69 -2.24 -1.42
CA GLU A 107 -10.57 -1.92 -0.02
C GLU A 107 -10.02 -3.13 0.73
N LEU A 108 -8.76 -3.07 1.10
CA LEU A 108 -8.11 -4.02 1.97
C LEU A 108 -7.95 -3.41 3.36
N VAL A 109 -8.40 -4.14 4.37
CA VAL A 109 -8.22 -3.79 5.78
C VAL A 109 -7.55 -4.97 6.48
N TRP A 110 -6.41 -4.70 7.11
CA TRP A 110 -5.79 -5.61 8.06
C TRP A 110 -6.43 -5.41 9.42
N ASN A 111 -7.11 -6.46 9.90
CA ASN A 111 -7.73 -6.49 11.21
C ASN A 111 -6.72 -6.95 12.29
N ASP A 112 -7.14 -7.76 13.23
CA ASP A 112 -6.33 -8.19 14.35
C ASP A 112 -5.11 -9.02 13.94
N ILE A 113 -4.01 -8.82 14.66
CA ILE A 113 -2.85 -9.71 14.63
C ILE A 113 -3.10 -10.84 15.64
N TRP A 114 -3.17 -12.07 15.16
CA TRP A 114 -3.36 -13.22 16.02
C TRP A 114 -2.06 -13.73 16.62
N SER A 115 -0.99 -13.70 15.83
CA SER A 115 0.34 -14.03 16.29
C SER A 115 1.40 -13.35 15.44
N GLU A 116 2.47 -12.96 16.11
CA GLU A 116 3.69 -12.43 15.50
C GLU A 116 4.87 -13.04 16.25
N VAL A 117 5.68 -13.87 15.57
CA VAL A 117 6.76 -14.61 16.18
C VAL A 117 8.03 -14.43 15.36
N GLU A 118 9.00 -13.74 15.94
CA GLU A 118 10.34 -13.57 15.37
C GLU A 118 11.24 -14.74 15.81
N TYR A 119 12.05 -15.23 14.88
CA TYR A 119 13.07 -16.24 15.13
C TYR A 119 14.22 -16.10 14.15
N THR A 120 15.35 -16.72 14.46
CA THR A 120 16.55 -16.67 13.61
C THR A 120 16.86 -18.07 13.09
N GLN A 121 17.23 -18.16 11.81
CA GLN A 121 17.72 -19.39 11.17
C GLN A 121 19.02 -19.06 10.42
N GLY A 122 20.17 -19.54 10.95
CA GLY A 122 21.48 -19.09 10.47
C GLY A 122 21.63 -17.57 10.64
N ASP A 123 22.01 -16.88 9.59
CA ASP A 123 22.15 -15.41 9.57
C ASP A 123 20.87 -14.68 9.12
N THR A 124 19.76 -15.40 8.98
CA THR A 124 18.49 -14.83 8.50
C THR A 124 17.53 -14.63 9.66
N LEU A 125 17.01 -13.41 9.79
CA LEU A 125 15.89 -13.11 10.65
C LEU A 125 14.59 -13.46 9.92
N LEU A 126 13.73 -14.18 10.63
CA LEU A 126 12.44 -14.68 10.13
C LEU A 126 11.31 -14.17 11.04
N MET A 127 10.16 -13.91 10.44
CA MET A 127 8.95 -13.52 11.14
C MET A 127 7.76 -14.30 10.61
N ASN A 128 7.07 -14.98 11.51
CA ASN A 128 5.76 -15.58 11.22
C ASN A 128 4.68 -14.63 11.71
N VAL A 129 3.74 -14.29 10.83
CA VAL A 129 2.62 -13.39 11.14
C VAL A 129 1.32 -14.05 10.73
N ASN A 130 0.36 -14.11 11.65
CA ASN A 130 -1.00 -14.52 11.34
C ASN A 130 -1.93 -13.34 11.60
N ARG A 131 -2.64 -12.90 10.56
CA ARG A 131 -3.55 -11.74 10.60
C ARG A 131 -4.89 -12.05 9.99
N ARG A 132 -5.90 -11.41 10.53
CA ARG A 132 -7.20 -11.31 9.86
C ARG A 132 -7.18 -10.20 8.83
N PHE A 133 -7.94 -10.42 7.76
CA PHE A 133 -8.17 -9.40 6.75
C PHE A 133 -9.64 -9.33 6.35
N THR A 134 -9.98 -8.19 5.79
CA THR A 134 -11.21 -7.95 5.06
C THR A 134 -10.83 -7.33 3.72
N LEU A 135 -11.27 -7.95 2.64
CA LEU A 135 -11.02 -7.49 1.27
C LEU A 135 -12.36 -7.28 0.57
N THR A 136 -12.58 -6.07 0.06
CA THR A 136 -13.71 -5.78 -0.82
C THR A 136 -13.19 -5.34 -2.17
N VAL A 137 -13.63 -6.01 -3.23
CA VAL A 137 -13.28 -5.68 -4.61
C VAL A 137 -14.53 -5.19 -5.32
N TYR A 138 -14.55 -3.93 -5.70
CA TYR A 138 -15.64 -3.31 -6.45
C TYR A 138 -15.34 -3.41 -7.93
N TYR A 139 -16.26 -3.92 -8.71
CA TYR A 139 -16.24 -3.92 -10.18
C TYR A 139 -17.03 -2.75 -10.78
N SER A 140 -17.97 -2.20 -9.99
CA SER A 140 -18.68 -0.96 -10.25
C SER A 140 -19.07 -0.33 -8.90
N PRO A 141 -19.69 0.86 -8.87
CA PRO A 141 -20.17 1.46 -7.61
C PRO A 141 -21.15 0.60 -6.81
N THR A 142 -21.83 -0.36 -7.47
CA THR A 142 -22.89 -1.18 -6.86
C THR A 142 -22.62 -2.68 -6.92
N VAL A 143 -21.57 -3.13 -7.64
CA VAL A 143 -21.22 -4.55 -7.78
C VAL A 143 -19.87 -4.79 -7.16
N TYR A 144 -19.83 -5.66 -6.17
CA TYR A 144 -18.61 -5.99 -5.45
C TYR A 144 -18.60 -7.44 -4.97
N ASP A 145 -17.38 -7.97 -4.78
CA ASP A 145 -17.09 -9.20 -4.07
C ASP A 145 -16.47 -8.87 -2.72
N TYR A 146 -16.70 -9.74 -1.76
CA TYR A 146 -16.23 -9.58 -0.40
C TYR A 146 -15.60 -10.89 0.10
N ALA A 147 -14.38 -10.78 0.61
CA ALA A 147 -13.66 -11.87 1.25
C ALA A 147 -13.16 -11.46 2.63
N PHE A 148 -13.20 -12.37 3.55
CA PHE A 148 -12.62 -12.20 4.88
C PHE A 148 -12.03 -13.52 5.35
N GLY A 149 -11.02 -13.45 6.20
CA GLY A 149 -10.39 -14.67 6.68
C GLY A 149 -9.10 -14.39 7.42
N ASN A 150 -8.33 -15.45 7.58
CA ASN A 150 -6.99 -15.41 8.10
C ASN A 150 -5.98 -15.52 6.95
N ALA A 151 -4.86 -14.87 7.11
CA ALA A 151 -3.72 -15.01 6.22
C ALA A 151 -2.47 -15.23 7.07
N PHE A 152 -1.74 -16.29 6.76
CA PHE A 152 -0.49 -16.61 7.40
C PHE A 152 0.66 -16.23 6.49
N PHE A 153 1.59 -15.43 7.01
CA PHE A 153 2.75 -14.93 6.30
C PHE A 153 4.04 -15.40 6.95
N LYS A 154 5.05 -15.65 6.11
CA LYS A 154 6.43 -15.71 6.56
C LYS A 154 7.23 -14.61 5.87
N LEU A 155 7.89 -13.80 6.68
CA LEU A 155 8.76 -12.73 6.23
C LEU A 155 10.21 -13.07 6.55
N ARG A 156 11.15 -12.55 5.76
CA ARG A 156 12.58 -12.66 6.03
C ARG A 156 13.31 -11.36 5.78
N ARG A 157 14.44 -11.20 6.47
CA ARG A 157 15.49 -10.20 6.17
C ARG A 157 16.85 -10.78 6.54
N PHE A 158 17.87 -10.36 5.79
CA PHE A 158 19.24 -10.89 5.99
C PHE A 158 20.08 -10.07 6.96
N GLN A 159 19.70 -8.81 7.18
CA GLN A 159 20.37 -7.90 8.13
C GLN A 159 19.31 -7.02 8.80
N PRO A 160 19.53 -6.56 10.05
CA PRO A 160 18.57 -5.73 10.77
C PRO A 160 18.15 -4.47 10.02
N GLU A 161 19.05 -3.90 9.20
CA GLU A 161 18.79 -2.65 8.46
C GLU A 161 18.12 -2.87 7.10
N THR A 162 18.02 -4.12 6.63
CA THR A 162 17.36 -4.42 5.34
C THR A 162 15.85 -4.52 5.49
N PRO A 163 15.09 -4.17 4.43
CA PRO A 163 13.65 -4.33 4.44
C PRO A 163 13.21 -5.79 4.66
N TRP A 164 12.14 -5.99 5.41
CA TRP A 164 11.45 -7.25 5.45
C TRP A 164 10.82 -7.55 4.09
N LYS A 165 10.89 -8.84 3.67
CA LYS A 165 10.24 -9.34 2.46
C LYS A 165 9.35 -10.52 2.80
N ILE A 166 8.17 -10.55 2.19
CA ILE A 166 7.25 -11.68 2.29
C ILE A 166 7.76 -12.77 1.34
N PHE A 167 8.11 -13.94 1.86
CA PHE A 167 8.52 -15.07 1.02
C PHE A 167 7.49 -16.21 1.00
N TYR A 168 6.50 -16.15 1.89
CA TYR A 168 5.42 -17.13 1.91
C TYR A 168 4.12 -16.47 2.39
N TRP A 169 3.03 -16.80 1.71
CA TRP A 169 1.68 -16.44 2.10
C TRP A 169 0.76 -17.65 1.94
N ASP A 170 0.09 -18.07 3.02
CA ASP A 170 -0.96 -19.08 3.02
C ASP A 170 -2.31 -18.38 3.27
N ASP A 171 -3.16 -18.35 2.25
CA ASP A 171 -4.51 -17.84 2.36
C ASP A 171 -5.38 -18.89 3.04
N GLN A 172 -5.91 -18.53 4.20
CA GLN A 172 -6.76 -19.37 5.04
C GLN A 172 -8.19 -18.81 5.08
N SER A 173 -8.58 -18.03 4.07
CA SER A 173 -9.95 -17.57 3.91
C SER A 173 -10.88 -18.76 3.58
N ALA A 174 -12.12 -18.65 4.04
CA ALA A 174 -13.16 -19.64 3.80
C ALA A 174 -14.06 -19.18 2.64
#